data_7d0449aef5b9bc6e5062d45284753096
#
_entry.id   7d0449aef5b9bc6e5062d45284753096
#
_cell.length_a   1.000
_cell.length_b   1.000
_cell.length_c   1.000
_cell.angle_alpha   90.00
_cell.angle_beta   90.00
_cell.angle_gamma   90.00
#
_symmetry.space_group_name_H-M   'P 1'
#
loop_
_entity.id
_entity.type
_entity.pdbx_description
1 polymer ?
#
loop_
_entity_poly.entity_id
_entity_poly.type
_entity_poly.pdbx_seq_one_letter_code
_entity_poly.pdbx_strand_id
1 'polypeptide(L)'
;MKSYTSSLLKVLIPGTVAIFLACCNNKPQPEALPYKTTADGLFAPPDTASIPHDQFGEMVRYGRDLMVRTAYYIGPNGIAGHYLGNKMNCTNCHLDAGTRPYGFNFFSTHARYPQYRGRENKVLTIEQRVNNCIERPHNGTPMPLDSKEMIAMVCYIKWLGANVPVGQHVKGDETLELKYPDRPADPAKGALIFKDSCSVCHGLKGEGKWNPADTSTYLFPPLCGPFSFQKGSSPSRVLKLARFIKAWMPDKKAFWNKPSLTDEQAIDVAAFINDDSLNMRPTKRDTTVPDYANYKFKAIDYDKGPYVDTFSERQHKYGPYQPIIDYHKANNLPVIF
;
A
#
# COMPACT_ATOMS: atom_id res chain seq x y z
N MET A 1 -66.48 -59.93 -46.13
CA MET A 1 -66.38 -59.83 -47.61
C MET A 1 -65.14 -59.00 -47.94
N LYS A 2 -64.23 -59.64 -48.76
CA LYS A 2 -63.14 -59.04 -49.57
C LYS A 2 -62.06 -58.20 -48.82
N SER A 3 -60.87 -58.70 -48.39
CA SER A 3 -59.75 -59.12 -49.27
C SER A 3 -59.27 -57.98 -50.21
N TYR A 4 -58.09 -57.44 -49.93
CA TYR A 4 -57.02 -57.40 -50.92
C TYR A 4 -55.66 -57.09 -50.24
N THR A 5 -54.77 -58.01 -50.46
CA THR A 5 -53.32 -57.99 -50.24
C THR A 5 -52.63 -57.15 -51.31
N SER A 6 -51.55 -56.47 -50.95
CA SER A 6 -50.41 -56.33 -51.86
C SER A 6 -49.15 -55.93 -51.15
N SER A 7 -48.13 -56.66 -51.46
CA SER A 7 -46.77 -56.76 -50.98
C SER A 7 -45.83 -55.71 -51.58
N LEU A 8 -44.67 -55.61 -50.93
CA LEU A 8 -43.35 -55.29 -51.46
C LEU A 8 -43.02 -53.76 -51.50
N LEU A 9 -41.95 -53.25 -50.98
CA LEU A 9 -40.57 -53.60 -51.32
C LEU A 9 -39.62 -53.09 -50.24
N LYS A 10 -38.68 -53.86 -49.78
CA LYS A 10 -37.55 -53.52 -48.96
C LYS A 10 -36.52 -52.77 -49.82
N VAL A 11 -36.04 -51.62 -49.37
CA VAL A 11 -34.72 -51.14 -49.73
C VAL A 11 -34.02 -50.67 -48.45
N LEU A 12 -33.07 -51.44 -48.01
CA LEU A 12 -32.09 -51.12 -47.00
C LEU A 12 -30.95 -50.37 -47.70
N ILE A 13 -30.67 -49.17 -47.23
CA ILE A 13 -29.40 -48.50 -47.48
C ILE A 13 -28.79 -48.14 -46.12
N PRO A 14 -27.64 -48.71 -45.74
CA PRO A 14 -26.94 -48.30 -44.55
C PRO A 14 -26.08 -47.10 -44.89
N GLY A 15 -26.58 -45.92 -44.54
CA GLY A 15 -25.77 -44.69 -44.58
C GLY A 15 -25.15 -44.46 -43.21
N THR A 16 -23.91 -44.88 -43.03
CA THR A 16 -23.10 -44.55 -41.84
C THR A 16 -22.74 -43.05 -41.90
N VAL A 17 -23.49 -42.26 -41.14
CA VAL A 17 -23.10 -40.86 -40.89
C VAL A 17 -22.05 -40.87 -39.81
N ALA A 18 -20.78 -40.77 -40.18
CA ALA A 18 -19.68 -40.51 -39.28
C ALA A 18 -19.78 -39.03 -38.83
N ILE A 19 -20.37 -38.82 -37.67
CA ILE A 19 -20.32 -37.51 -37.01
C ILE A 19 -18.89 -37.34 -36.48
N PHE A 20 -18.07 -36.56 -37.21
CA PHE A 20 -16.81 -36.03 -36.71
C PHE A 20 -17.14 -35.03 -35.61
N LEU A 21 -17.14 -35.45 -34.34
CA LEU A 21 -17.02 -34.58 -33.20
C LEU A 21 -15.61 -33.92 -33.22
N ALA A 22 -15.47 -32.84 -33.93
CA ALA A 22 -14.35 -31.94 -33.77
C ALA A 22 -14.49 -31.31 -32.39
N CYS A 23 -13.93 -31.94 -31.34
CA CYS A 23 -13.68 -31.32 -30.07
C CYS A 23 -12.72 -30.14 -30.31
N CYS A 24 -13.28 -28.96 -30.53
CA CYS A 24 -12.55 -27.72 -30.40
C CYS A 24 -12.09 -27.60 -28.95
N ASN A 25 -10.84 -28.01 -28.69
CA ASN A 25 -10.12 -27.71 -27.46
C ASN A 25 -9.77 -26.22 -27.48
N ASN A 26 -10.78 -25.38 -27.49
CA ASN A 26 -10.60 -23.94 -27.20
C ASN A 26 -10.35 -23.84 -25.70
N LYS A 27 -9.08 -23.98 -25.27
CA LYS A 27 -8.69 -23.41 -24.00
C LYS A 27 -9.09 -21.92 -24.06
N PRO A 28 -9.86 -21.41 -23.09
CA PRO A 28 -10.19 -20.00 -23.08
C PRO A 28 -8.87 -19.22 -23.14
N GLN A 29 -8.70 -18.43 -24.18
CA GLN A 29 -7.56 -17.53 -24.28
C GLN A 29 -7.68 -16.57 -23.07
N PRO A 30 -6.61 -16.38 -22.29
CA PRO A 30 -6.69 -15.47 -21.16
C PRO A 30 -7.13 -14.11 -21.66
N GLU A 31 -8.20 -13.59 -21.10
CA GLU A 31 -8.73 -12.28 -21.42
C GLU A 31 -7.63 -11.22 -21.23
N ALA A 32 -7.41 -10.38 -22.23
CA ALA A 32 -6.38 -9.36 -22.16
C ALA A 32 -6.68 -8.41 -20.99
N LEU A 33 -5.68 -8.18 -20.12
CA LEU A 33 -5.83 -7.24 -19.01
C LEU A 33 -6.11 -5.83 -19.55
N PRO A 34 -7.02 -5.08 -18.92
CA PRO A 34 -7.35 -3.71 -19.34
C PRO A 34 -6.21 -2.70 -19.06
N TYR A 35 -5.13 -3.15 -18.42
CA TYR A 35 -3.94 -2.35 -18.08
C TYR A 35 -2.66 -3.04 -18.55
N LYS A 36 -1.61 -2.24 -18.74
CA LYS A 36 -0.29 -2.74 -19.11
C LYS A 36 0.42 -3.38 -17.92
N THR A 37 1.24 -4.39 -18.21
CA THR A 37 2.11 -5.03 -17.23
C THR A 37 3.57 -4.99 -17.70
N THR A 38 4.49 -5.02 -16.72
CA THR A 38 5.91 -5.24 -16.99
C THR A 38 6.16 -6.71 -17.36
N ALA A 39 7.39 -7.03 -17.78
CA ALA A 39 7.80 -8.41 -18.06
C ALA A 39 7.62 -9.34 -16.85
N ASP A 40 7.76 -8.82 -15.63
CA ASP A 40 7.54 -9.57 -14.37
C ASP A 40 6.05 -9.67 -13.98
N GLY A 41 5.15 -9.17 -14.84
CA GLY A 41 3.71 -9.17 -14.64
C GLY A 41 3.22 -8.16 -13.60
N LEU A 42 4.04 -7.20 -13.17
CA LEU A 42 3.62 -6.10 -12.30
C LEU A 42 2.79 -5.09 -13.10
N PHE A 43 1.91 -4.38 -12.41
CA PHE A 43 1.26 -3.22 -13.01
C PHE A 43 2.29 -2.21 -13.51
N ALA A 44 2.16 -1.80 -14.77
CA ALA A 44 2.97 -0.75 -15.39
C ALA A 44 2.22 0.58 -15.30
N PRO A 45 2.64 1.52 -14.42
CA PRO A 45 1.98 2.81 -14.33
C PRO A 45 2.05 3.56 -15.66
N PRO A 46 1.04 4.39 -15.99
CA PRO A 46 1.05 5.16 -17.22
C PRO A 46 2.21 6.15 -17.24
N ASP A 47 2.79 6.36 -18.43
CA ASP A 47 3.81 7.38 -18.62
C ASP A 47 3.21 8.78 -18.41
N THR A 48 3.92 9.65 -17.72
CA THR A 48 3.52 11.04 -17.52
C THR A 48 3.36 11.83 -18.82
N ALA A 49 4.02 11.42 -19.89
CA ALA A 49 3.82 11.96 -21.23
C ALA A 49 2.40 11.71 -21.79
N SER A 50 1.69 10.69 -21.25
CA SER A 50 0.30 10.39 -21.61
C SER A 50 -0.75 11.20 -20.86
N ILE A 51 -0.37 12.11 -19.97
CA ILE A 51 -1.31 12.99 -19.28
C ILE A 51 -1.99 13.90 -20.31
N PRO A 52 -3.34 13.94 -20.37
CA PRO A 52 -4.08 14.75 -21.36
C PRO A 52 -3.69 16.24 -21.33
N HIS A 53 -3.81 16.91 -22.50
CA HIS A 53 -3.57 18.35 -22.64
C HIS A 53 -4.89 19.15 -22.51
N ASP A 54 -5.67 18.86 -21.45
CA ASP A 54 -6.92 19.49 -21.12
C ASP A 54 -6.97 19.89 -19.64
N GLN A 55 -8.07 20.43 -19.16
CA GLN A 55 -8.25 20.83 -17.76
C GLN A 55 -8.06 19.67 -16.78
N PHE A 56 -8.50 18.45 -17.14
CA PHE A 56 -8.27 17.28 -16.30
C PHE A 56 -6.77 16.96 -16.20
N GLY A 57 -6.05 16.98 -17.33
CA GLY A 57 -4.60 16.75 -17.36
C GLY A 57 -3.81 17.82 -16.62
N GLU A 58 -4.25 19.08 -16.59
CA GLU A 58 -3.66 20.14 -15.76
C GLU A 58 -3.79 19.79 -14.27
N MET A 59 -4.97 19.34 -13.84
CA MET A 59 -5.19 18.91 -12.46
C MET A 59 -4.37 17.66 -12.11
N VAL A 60 -4.20 16.71 -13.03
CA VAL A 60 -3.33 15.53 -12.85
C VAL A 60 -1.87 15.93 -12.64
N ARG A 61 -1.34 16.86 -13.47
CA ARG A 61 0.03 17.37 -13.32
C ARG A 61 0.22 18.08 -11.99
N TYR A 62 -0.72 18.94 -11.63
CA TYR A 62 -0.70 19.64 -10.33
C TYR A 62 -0.79 18.65 -9.16
N GLY A 63 -1.66 17.64 -9.25
CA GLY A 63 -1.78 16.58 -8.24
C GLY A 63 -0.49 15.79 -8.07
N ARG A 64 0.19 15.45 -9.18
CA ARG A 64 1.50 14.79 -9.12
C ARG A 64 2.56 15.70 -8.47
N ASP A 65 2.58 16.98 -8.81
CA ASP A 65 3.53 17.92 -8.20
C ASP A 65 3.26 18.10 -6.70
N LEU A 66 2.00 18.15 -6.29
CA LEU A 66 1.60 18.09 -4.87
C LEU A 66 2.12 16.85 -4.15
N MET A 67 2.12 15.66 -4.79
CA MET A 67 2.68 14.45 -4.17
C MET A 67 4.19 14.53 -4.00
N VAL A 68 4.89 15.15 -4.94
CA VAL A 68 6.36 15.26 -4.94
C VAL A 68 6.84 16.41 -4.04
N ARG A 69 6.11 17.52 -4.01
CA ARG A 69 6.46 18.76 -3.33
C ARG A 69 5.41 19.19 -2.30
N THR A 70 4.86 18.22 -1.58
CA THR A 70 3.74 18.45 -0.64
C THR A 70 4.04 19.52 0.37
N ALA A 71 5.25 19.51 0.97
CA ALA A 71 5.65 20.47 1.98
C ALA A 71 5.76 21.90 1.42
N TYR A 72 6.16 22.07 0.15
CA TYR A 72 6.20 23.37 -0.52
C TYR A 72 4.79 23.95 -0.72
N TYR A 73 3.82 23.11 -1.12
CA TYR A 73 2.46 23.59 -1.39
C TYR A 73 1.61 23.75 -0.13
N ILE A 74 1.57 22.73 0.71
CA ILE A 74 0.64 22.67 1.84
C ILE A 74 1.32 22.35 3.18
N GLY A 75 2.64 22.48 3.25
CA GLY A 75 3.43 22.32 4.47
C GLY A 75 3.23 23.44 5.47
N PRO A 76 4.02 23.47 6.57
CA PRO A 76 3.92 24.50 7.60
C PRO A 76 4.08 25.92 7.07
N ASN A 77 4.82 26.09 5.97
CA ASN A 77 5.03 27.34 5.25
C ASN A 77 4.57 27.24 3.78
N GLY A 78 3.52 26.46 3.52
CA GLY A 78 3.05 26.17 2.17
C GLY A 78 2.44 27.37 1.48
N ILE A 79 2.62 27.46 0.15
CA ILE A 79 2.10 28.57 -0.65
C ILE A 79 0.60 28.44 -0.98
N ALA A 80 0.03 27.24 -0.84
CA ALA A 80 -1.38 26.93 -1.14
C ALA A 80 -2.17 26.54 0.14
N GLY A 81 -1.55 26.60 1.31
CA GLY A 81 -2.18 26.29 2.60
C GLY A 81 -1.20 25.73 3.62
N HIS A 82 -1.65 25.58 4.87
CA HIS A 82 -0.82 25.15 6.01
C HIS A 82 -1.46 23.93 6.69
N TYR A 83 -1.53 22.81 5.95
CA TYR A 83 -2.24 21.62 6.43
C TYR A 83 -1.31 20.57 7.07
N LEU A 84 -0.02 20.54 6.71
CA LEU A 84 0.94 19.60 7.30
C LEU A 84 1.56 20.18 8.58
N GLY A 85 1.84 19.30 9.55
CA GLY A 85 2.60 19.63 10.76
C GLY A 85 4.10 19.34 10.66
N ASN A 86 4.56 18.78 9.53
CA ASN A 86 5.96 18.53 9.24
C ASN A 86 6.29 18.88 7.77
N LYS A 87 7.56 18.81 7.41
CA LYS A 87 8.05 19.15 6.07
C LYS A 87 8.34 17.94 5.19
N MET A 88 7.64 16.81 5.44
CA MET A 88 7.74 15.62 4.58
C MET A 88 6.82 15.76 3.37
N ASN A 89 7.20 15.11 2.27
CA ASN A 89 6.39 14.98 1.07
C ASN A 89 5.69 13.60 1.05
N CYS A 90 4.57 13.49 0.36
CA CYS A 90 3.88 12.21 0.16
C CYS A 90 4.82 11.18 -0.48
N THR A 91 5.65 11.60 -1.43
CA THR A 91 6.64 10.75 -2.11
C THR A 91 7.72 10.18 -1.18
N ASN A 92 7.90 10.71 0.04
CA ASN A 92 8.84 10.11 1.01
C ASN A 92 8.42 8.70 1.46
N CYS A 93 7.12 8.40 1.44
CA CYS A 93 6.56 7.08 1.72
C CYS A 93 5.98 6.43 0.46
N HIS A 94 5.29 7.22 -0.38
CA HIS A 94 4.71 6.80 -1.65
C HIS A 94 5.72 7.02 -2.78
N LEU A 95 6.73 6.14 -2.83
CA LEU A 95 7.93 6.34 -3.65
C LEU A 95 7.58 6.64 -5.11
N ASP A 96 8.33 7.61 -5.71
CA ASP A 96 8.15 8.12 -7.07
C ASP A 96 6.69 8.55 -7.33
N ALA A 97 6.15 9.35 -6.42
CA ALA A 97 4.75 9.78 -6.45
C ALA A 97 3.73 8.61 -6.46
N GLY A 98 4.07 7.49 -5.82
CA GLY A 98 3.20 6.32 -5.71
C GLY A 98 3.25 5.38 -6.90
N THR A 99 4.32 5.41 -7.71
CA THR A 99 4.47 4.54 -8.89
C THR A 99 5.41 3.35 -8.67
N ARG A 100 6.10 3.22 -7.51
CA ARG A 100 6.95 2.06 -7.23
C ARG A 100 6.14 0.87 -6.70
N PRO A 101 6.22 -0.32 -7.31
CA PRO A 101 5.56 -1.52 -6.80
C PRO A 101 6.06 -1.85 -5.39
N TYR A 102 5.20 -2.36 -4.51
CA TYR A 102 5.50 -2.64 -3.10
C TYR A 102 5.99 -1.44 -2.25
N GLY A 103 5.99 -0.23 -2.82
CA GLY A 103 6.48 1.02 -2.22
C GLY A 103 5.35 1.95 -1.76
N PHE A 104 4.27 1.41 -1.18
CA PHE A 104 3.05 2.14 -0.83
C PHE A 104 2.47 2.91 -2.01
N ASN A 105 2.40 2.26 -3.17
CA ASN A 105 1.92 2.88 -4.41
C ASN A 105 0.41 3.16 -4.41
N PHE A 106 -0.05 3.80 -5.49
CA PHE A 106 -1.46 4.16 -5.68
C PHE A 106 -2.16 3.34 -6.77
N PHE A 107 -1.56 2.24 -7.26
CA PHE A 107 -2.03 1.48 -8.42
C PHE A 107 -3.52 1.14 -8.39
N SER A 108 -3.97 0.50 -7.32
CA SER A 108 -5.38 0.10 -7.15
C SER A 108 -6.18 1.05 -6.26
N THR A 109 -5.64 2.21 -5.88
CA THR A 109 -6.31 3.10 -4.93
C THR A 109 -7.64 3.59 -5.48
N HIS A 110 -7.66 4.08 -6.73
CA HIS A 110 -8.90 4.56 -7.35
C HIS A 110 -9.94 3.44 -7.50
N ALA A 111 -9.52 2.25 -7.89
CA ALA A 111 -10.42 1.10 -8.09
C ALA A 111 -11.07 0.60 -6.79
N ARG A 112 -10.48 0.87 -5.63
CA ARG A 112 -10.89 0.31 -4.34
C ARG A 112 -11.65 1.27 -3.43
N TYR A 113 -11.63 2.55 -3.71
CA TYR A 113 -12.38 3.52 -2.95
C TYR A 113 -13.69 3.91 -3.66
N PRO A 114 -14.79 4.19 -2.90
CA PRO A 114 -14.91 4.14 -1.43
C PRO A 114 -14.76 2.74 -0.86
N GLN A 115 -14.17 2.62 0.36
CA GLN A 115 -14.06 1.33 1.04
C GLN A 115 -14.25 1.45 2.55
N TYR A 116 -14.70 0.36 3.19
CA TYR A 116 -14.77 0.27 4.64
C TYR A 116 -13.37 0.24 5.26
N ARG A 117 -13.19 1.03 6.30
CA ARG A 117 -11.93 1.09 7.08
C ARG A 117 -12.23 0.77 8.54
N GLY A 118 -11.71 -0.37 9.02
CA GLY A 118 -11.92 -0.84 10.40
C GLY A 118 -11.41 0.12 11.46
N ARG A 119 -10.34 0.88 11.17
CA ARG A 119 -9.79 1.87 12.07
C ARG A 119 -10.79 2.98 12.41
N GLU A 120 -11.44 3.51 11.40
CA GLU A 120 -12.43 4.59 11.51
C GLU A 120 -13.85 4.04 11.69
N ASN A 121 -14.06 2.72 11.53
CA ASN A 121 -15.35 2.02 11.54
C ASN A 121 -16.40 2.66 10.61
N LYS A 122 -15.96 3.07 9.41
CA LYS A 122 -16.83 3.68 8.41
C LYS A 122 -16.28 3.49 6.99
N VAL A 123 -17.13 3.73 6.01
CA VAL A 123 -16.73 3.81 4.61
C VAL A 123 -16.07 5.17 4.36
N LEU A 124 -14.87 5.16 3.78
CA LEU A 124 -14.12 6.37 3.44
C LEU A 124 -14.02 6.55 1.93
N THR A 125 -14.02 7.81 1.49
CA THR A 125 -13.61 8.22 0.14
C THR A 125 -12.09 8.38 0.03
N ILE A 126 -11.56 8.63 -1.17
CA ILE A 126 -10.12 8.89 -1.37
C ILE A 126 -9.71 10.17 -0.63
N GLU A 127 -10.51 11.23 -0.72
CA GLU A 127 -10.26 12.52 -0.07
C GLU A 127 -10.11 12.36 1.45
N GLN A 128 -11.03 11.63 2.06
CA GLN A 128 -10.97 11.32 3.49
C GLN A 128 -9.74 10.46 3.82
N ARG A 129 -9.35 9.55 2.91
CA ARG A 129 -8.12 8.75 3.08
C ARG A 129 -6.86 9.61 2.97
N VAL A 130 -6.82 10.59 2.07
CA VAL A 130 -5.74 11.57 1.96
C VAL A 130 -5.64 12.38 3.26
N ASN A 131 -6.75 12.88 3.79
CA ASN A 131 -6.78 13.58 5.08
C ASN A 131 -6.24 12.73 6.23
N ASN A 132 -6.54 11.43 6.26
CA ASN A 132 -5.93 10.53 7.24
C ASN A 132 -4.39 10.48 7.13
N CYS A 133 -3.82 10.68 5.94
CA CYS A 133 -2.36 10.78 5.76
C CYS A 133 -1.85 12.16 6.18
N ILE A 134 -2.60 13.23 5.94
CA ILE A 134 -2.26 14.57 6.43
C ILE A 134 -2.23 14.57 7.97
N GLU A 135 -3.21 13.98 8.61
CA GLU A 135 -3.29 13.95 10.07
C GLU A 135 -2.22 13.06 10.72
N ARG A 136 -1.96 11.87 10.19
CA ARG A 136 -1.08 10.88 10.84
C ARG A 136 0.38 10.97 10.39
N PRO A 137 0.77 10.60 9.18
CA PRO A 137 2.17 10.74 8.74
C PRO A 137 2.68 12.18 8.78
N HIS A 138 1.82 13.14 8.48
CA HIS A 138 2.24 14.54 8.38
C HIS A 138 1.93 15.39 9.62
N ASN A 139 1.37 14.84 10.69
CA ASN A 139 1.02 15.56 11.94
C ASN A 139 0.17 16.81 11.69
N GLY A 140 -0.62 16.83 10.65
CA GLY A 140 -1.32 18.01 10.16
C GLY A 140 -2.77 18.11 10.61
N THR A 141 -3.52 18.96 9.93
CA THR A 141 -4.97 19.15 10.07
C THR A 141 -5.66 18.83 8.74
N PRO A 142 -6.87 18.26 8.77
CA PRO A 142 -7.58 17.95 7.53
C PRO A 142 -7.71 19.16 6.59
N MET A 143 -7.48 18.91 5.32
CA MET A 143 -7.71 19.85 4.25
C MET A 143 -9.19 19.78 3.80
N PRO A 144 -9.83 20.90 3.37
CA PRO A 144 -11.17 20.86 2.79
C PRO A 144 -11.25 19.83 1.64
N LEU A 145 -12.31 19.01 1.61
CA LEU A 145 -12.45 17.95 0.62
C LEU A 145 -12.63 18.46 -0.80
N ASP A 146 -13.12 19.68 -0.94
CA ASP A 146 -13.39 20.40 -2.20
C ASP A 146 -12.30 21.40 -2.57
N SER A 147 -11.19 21.46 -1.81
CA SER A 147 -10.07 22.34 -2.16
C SER A 147 -9.43 21.91 -3.49
N LYS A 148 -8.88 22.88 -4.22
CA LYS A 148 -8.18 22.64 -5.47
C LYS A 148 -7.06 21.59 -5.31
N GLU A 149 -6.33 21.65 -4.22
CA GLU A 149 -5.23 20.73 -3.89
C GLU A 149 -5.72 19.31 -3.67
N MET A 150 -6.83 19.13 -2.93
CA MET A 150 -7.44 17.83 -2.72
C MET A 150 -7.94 17.24 -4.03
N ILE A 151 -8.68 18.02 -4.80
CA ILE A 151 -9.21 17.60 -6.11
C ILE A 151 -8.05 17.19 -7.04
N ALA A 152 -6.95 17.97 -7.07
CA ALA A 152 -5.79 17.65 -7.89
C ALA A 152 -5.12 16.34 -7.48
N MET A 153 -4.92 16.11 -6.17
CA MET A 153 -4.39 14.83 -5.67
C MET A 153 -5.28 13.65 -6.07
N VAL A 154 -6.58 13.78 -5.98
CA VAL A 154 -7.54 12.74 -6.39
C VAL A 154 -7.52 12.54 -7.90
N CYS A 155 -7.43 13.59 -8.72
CA CYS A 155 -7.27 13.48 -10.17
C CYS A 155 -6.01 12.69 -10.55
N TYR A 156 -4.89 12.94 -9.87
CA TYR A 156 -3.66 12.18 -10.09
C TYR A 156 -3.81 10.70 -9.73
N ILE A 157 -4.35 10.39 -8.55
CA ILE A 157 -4.59 9.01 -8.11
C ILE A 157 -5.53 8.28 -9.07
N LYS A 158 -6.59 8.96 -9.53
CA LYS A 158 -7.54 8.44 -10.52
C LYS A 158 -6.86 8.15 -11.86
N TRP A 159 -6.10 9.10 -12.38
CA TRP A 159 -5.40 8.93 -13.65
C TRP A 159 -4.41 7.76 -13.60
N LEU A 160 -3.64 7.63 -12.50
CA LEU A 160 -2.63 6.58 -12.35
C LEU A 160 -3.26 5.18 -12.36
N GLY A 161 -4.40 4.99 -11.74
CA GLY A 161 -5.10 3.70 -11.65
C GLY A 161 -6.32 3.57 -12.58
N ALA A 162 -6.49 4.44 -13.58
CA ALA A 162 -7.72 4.55 -14.37
C ALA A 162 -8.16 3.24 -15.04
N ASN A 163 -7.20 2.40 -15.45
CA ASN A 163 -7.47 1.15 -16.15
C ASN A 163 -7.55 -0.08 -15.23
N VAL A 164 -7.44 0.11 -13.92
CA VAL A 164 -7.65 -0.98 -12.95
C VAL A 164 -9.14 -1.15 -12.73
N PRO A 165 -9.71 -2.35 -12.96
CA PRO A 165 -11.14 -2.57 -12.76
C PRO A 165 -11.57 -2.35 -11.32
N VAL A 166 -12.79 -1.83 -11.13
CA VAL A 166 -13.35 -1.54 -9.81
C VAL A 166 -13.34 -2.78 -8.91
N GLY A 167 -12.86 -2.62 -7.69
CA GLY A 167 -12.75 -3.66 -6.69
C GLY A 167 -11.52 -4.56 -6.83
N GLN A 168 -10.72 -4.42 -7.88
CA GLN A 168 -9.57 -5.28 -8.13
C GLN A 168 -8.27 -4.75 -7.54
N HIS A 169 -7.38 -5.69 -7.28
CA HIS A 169 -5.98 -5.50 -6.98
C HIS A 169 -5.14 -5.78 -8.23
N VAL A 170 -4.00 -5.14 -8.34
CA VAL A 170 -2.98 -5.45 -9.35
C VAL A 170 -1.70 -5.91 -8.68
N LYS A 171 -0.93 -6.77 -9.34
CA LYS A 171 0.34 -7.26 -8.79
C LYS A 171 1.30 -6.10 -8.54
N GLY A 172 1.83 -6.04 -7.32
CA GLY A 172 2.73 -4.99 -6.85
C GLY A 172 2.04 -3.83 -6.12
N ASP A 173 0.71 -3.84 -5.97
CA ASP A 173 -0.02 -2.81 -5.20
C ASP A 173 0.01 -3.05 -3.68
N GLU A 174 0.25 -4.29 -3.28
CA GLU A 174 0.45 -4.70 -1.90
C GLU A 174 1.84 -4.32 -1.38
N THR A 175 2.11 -4.63 -0.11
CA THR A 175 3.47 -4.57 0.46
C THR A 175 4.16 -5.91 0.30
N LEU A 176 5.51 -5.88 0.17
CA LEU A 176 6.30 -7.10 -0.01
C LEU A 176 6.08 -8.07 1.15
N GLU A 177 5.87 -9.34 0.88
CA GLU A 177 5.74 -10.37 1.90
C GLU A 177 7.08 -10.66 2.58
N LEU A 178 7.03 -11.01 3.86
CA LEU A 178 8.17 -11.37 4.68
C LEU A 178 7.95 -12.75 5.30
N LYS A 179 9.04 -13.49 5.49
CA LYS A 179 9.08 -14.63 6.40
C LYS A 179 9.30 -14.10 7.82
N TYR A 180 8.46 -14.52 8.75
CA TYR A 180 8.57 -14.06 10.14
C TYR A 180 9.49 -14.99 10.92
N PRO A 181 10.45 -14.45 11.70
CA PRO A 181 11.29 -15.26 12.58
C PRO A 181 10.46 -15.81 13.76
N ASP A 182 10.89 -16.95 14.30
CA ASP A 182 10.29 -17.57 15.49
C ASP A 182 10.65 -16.83 16.80
N ARG A 183 11.34 -15.71 16.71
CA ARG A 183 11.75 -14.84 17.79
C ARG A 183 11.09 -13.46 17.68
N PRO A 184 11.03 -12.70 18.78
CA PRO A 184 10.72 -11.28 18.70
C PRO A 184 11.73 -10.51 17.85
N ALA A 185 11.29 -9.40 17.24
CA ALA A 185 12.17 -8.41 16.66
C ALA A 185 13.13 -7.85 17.72
N ASP A 186 14.37 -7.58 17.31
CA ASP A 186 15.44 -7.13 18.19
C ASP A 186 15.86 -5.69 17.83
N PRO A 187 15.38 -4.66 18.57
CA PRO A 187 15.75 -3.28 18.31
C PRO A 187 17.26 -3.01 18.45
N ALA A 188 17.99 -3.77 19.29
CA ALA A 188 19.43 -3.59 19.46
C ALA A 188 20.21 -4.04 18.22
N LYS A 189 19.84 -5.19 17.64
CA LYS A 189 20.38 -5.61 16.32
C LYS A 189 19.98 -4.63 15.22
N GLY A 190 18.73 -4.17 15.24
CA GLY A 190 18.24 -3.15 14.32
C GLY A 190 19.03 -1.85 14.36
N ALA A 191 19.45 -1.41 15.56
CA ALA A 191 20.29 -0.23 15.75
C ALA A 191 21.65 -0.34 15.07
N LEU A 192 22.30 -1.49 15.12
CA LEU A 192 23.58 -1.74 14.46
C LEU A 192 23.43 -1.64 12.94
N ILE A 193 22.42 -2.32 12.39
CA ILE A 193 22.13 -2.27 10.94
C ILE A 193 21.77 -0.84 10.50
N PHE A 194 20.97 -0.13 11.31
CA PHE A 194 20.59 1.26 11.03
C PHE A 194 21.83 2.16 10.97
N LYS A 195 22.73 2.05 11.94
CA LYS A 195 23.98 2.80 11.98
C LYS A 195 24.80 2.58 10.72
N ASP A 196 24.95 1.33 10.28
CA ASP A 196 25.86 0.98 9.18
C ASP A 196 25.24 1.25 7.79
N SER A 197 23.92 1.12 7.63
CA SER A 197 23.29 1.12 6.32
C SER A 197 22.28 2.27 6.10
N CYS A 198 21.73 2.86 7.16
CA CYS A 198 20.62 3.82 7.06
C CYS A 198 21.04 5.24 7.46
N SER A 199 21.93 5.36 8.45
CA SER A 199 22.30 6.64 9.05
C SER A 199 22.98 7.59 8.07
N VAL A 200 23.64 7.07 7.04
CA VAL A 200 24.28 7.88 5.97
C VAL A 200 23.27 8.81 5.27
N CYS A 201 22.01 8.37 5.13
CA CYS A 201 20.94 9.15 4.56
C CYS A 201 20.04 9.77 5.63
N HIS A 202 19.60 8.98 6.60
CA HIS A 202 18.58 9.40 7.57
C HIS A 202 19.13 10.09 8.83
N GLY A 203 20.46 10.26 8.95
CA GLY A 203 21.10 10.80 10.14
C GLY A 203 21.29 9.74 11.24
N LEU A 204 22.27 9.96 12.14
CA LEU A 204 22.63 8.99 13.21
C LEU A 204 21.48 8.73 14.20
N LYS A 205 20.63 9.73 14.40
CA LYS A 205 19.44 9.67 15.26
C LYS A 205 18.14 9.52 14.47
N GLY A 206 18.22 9.27 13.15
CA GLY A 206 17.05 9.19 12.30
C GLY A 206 16.35 10.54 12.08
N GLU A 207 17.05 11.66 12.29
CA GLU A 207 16.53 13.03 12.21
C GLU A 207 16.27 13.50 10.77
N GLY A 208 16.72 12.75 9.77
CA GLY A 208 16.63 13.08 8.36
C GLY A 208 17.70 14.07 7.91
N LYS A 209 17.70 14.41 6.62
CA LYS A 209 18.58 15.44 6.04
C LYS A 209 17.76 16.39 5.20
N TRP A 210 17.97 17.69 5.40
CA TRP A 210 17.34 18.72 4.60
C TRP A 210 17.78 18.66 3.15
N ASN A 211 16.89 19.05 2.26
CA ASN A 211 17.24 19.23 0.85
C ASN A 211 18.06 20.54 0.71
N PRO A 212 19.31 20.49 0.26
CA PRO A 212 20.14 21.69 0.13
C PRO A 212 19.65 22.65 -0.96
N ALA A 213 18.90 22.15 -1.94
CA ALA A 213 18.33 22.95 -3.03
C ALA A 213 16.95 23.52 -2.66
N ASP A 214 16.27 22.97 -1.67
CA ASP A 214 14.95 23.41 -1.23
C ASP A 214 14.76 23.13 0.26
N THR A 215 15.07 24.11 1.10
CA THR A 215 14.96 23.99 2.57
C THR A 215 13.52 23.91 3.08
N SER A 216 12.52 23.99 2.20
CA SER A 216 11.12 23.74 2.54
C SER A 216 10.84 22.25 2.83
N THR A 217 11.74 21.34 2.42
CA THR A 217 11.54 19.90 2.52
C THR A 217 12.82 19.14 2.87
N TYR A 218 12.67 17.83 3.13
CA TYR A 218 13.77 16.91 3.35
C TYR A 218 14.22 16.25 2.05
N LEU A 219 15.53 16.10 1.89
CA LEU A 219 16.13 15.20 0.90
C LEU A 219 15.93 13.76 1.33
N PHE A 220 16.21 13.46 2.61
CA PHE A 220 15.91 12.18 3.23
C PHE A 220 15.03 12.42 4.46
N PRO A 221 13.84 11.80 4.53
CA PRO A 221 12.87 12.12 5.57
C PRO A 221 13.35 11.68 6.96
N PRO A 222 12.91 12.39 8.02
CA PRO A 222 13.13 11.94 9.39
C PRO A 222 12.33 10.65 9.66
N LEU A 223 12.98 9.70 10.29
CA LEU A 223 12.37 8.44 10.74
C LEU A 223 12.03 8.46 12.22
N CYS A 224 12.64 9.37 12.95
CA CYS A 224 12.51 9.55 14.40
C CYS A 224 12.40 11.04 14.74
N GLY A 225 12.03 11.34 15.99
CA GLY A 225 11.95 12.71 16.50
C GLY A 225 10.66 13.46 16.14
N PRO A 226 10.58 14.74 16.55
CA PRO A 226 9.33 15.52 16.55
C PRO A 226 8.81 15.87 15.14
N PHE A 227 9.66 15.82 14.12
CA PHE A 227 9.30 16.12 12.74
C PHE A 227 9.03 14.88 11.88
N SER A 228 9.12 13.70 12.48
CA SER A 228 8.79 12.42 11.84
C SER A 228 7.28 12.18 11.84
N PHE A 229 6.88 11.02 11.33
CA PHE A 229 5.51 10.54 11.40
C PHE A 229 5.09 10.19 12.84
N GLN A 230 3.84 10.41 13.19
CA GLN A 230 3.33 10.10 14.53
C GLN A 230 3.13 8.58 14.75
N LYS A 231 2.96 8.18 16.03
CA LYS A 231 2.71 6.78 16.45
C LYS A 231 1.48 6.16 15.79
N GLY A 232 0.44 6.95 15.50
CA GLY A 232 -0.75 6.47 14.82
C GLY A 232 -0.60 6.20 13.31
N SER A 233 0.59 6.42 12.72
CA SER A 233 0.84 6.22 11.29
C SER A 233 1.05 4.75 10.93
N SER A 234 0.80 4.39 9.66
CA SER A 234 1.09 3.03 9.18
C SER A 234 2.57 2.63 9.32
N PRO A 235 3.57 3.50 9.07
CA PRO A 235 4.98 3.17 9.28
C PRO A 235 5.38 2.97 10.75
N SER A 236 4.55 3.33 11.73
CA SER A 236 4.82 3.03 13.15
C SER A 236 4.60 1.55 13.50
N ARG A 237 4.00 0.78 12.60
CA ARG A 237 3.85 -0.67 12.74
C ARG A 237 5.07 -1.39 12.20
N VAL A 238 5.63 -2.30 12.99
CA VAL A 238 6.91 -2.96 12.70
C VAL A 238 6.87 -3.74 11.39
N LEU A 239 5.86 -4.58 11.18
CA LEU A 239 5.76 -5.37 9.94
C LEU A 239 5.49 -4.49 8.72
N LYS A 240 4.66 -3.45 8.87
CA LYS A 240 4.37 -2.55 7.75
C LYS A 240 5.60 -1.80 7.28
N LEU A 241 6.41 -1.31 8.23
CA LEU A 241 7.66 -0.64 7.92
C LEU A 241 8.72 -1.62 7.40
N ALA A 242 8.84 -2.81 8.00
CA ALA A 242 9.80 -3.83 7.57
C ALA A 242 9.60 -4.25 6.11
N ARG A 243 8.35 -4.43 5.68
CA ARG A 243 8.00 -4.76 4.28
C ARG A 243 8.45 -3.67 3.30
N PHE A 244 8.29 -2.40 3.67
CA PHE A 244 8.77 -1.27 2.89
C PHE A 244 10.31 -1.21 2.85
N ILE A 245 10.96 -1.37 4.01
CA ILE A 245 12.44 -1.40 4.12
C ILE A 245 13.00 -2.52 3.24
N LYS A 246 12.46 -3.72 3.36
CA LYS A 246 12.89 -4.88 2.58
C LYS A 246 12.80 -4.61 1.07
N ALA A 247 11.73 -3.97 0.63
CA ALA A 247 11.49 -3.73 -0.78
C ALA A 247 12.43 -2.66 -1.38
N TRP A 248 12.74 -1.59 -0.62
CA TRP A 248 13.30 -0.38 -1.22
C TRP A 248 14.43 0.28 -0.45
N MET A 249 14.83 -0.22 0.72
CA MET A 249 15.90 0.40 1.51
C MET A 249 17.11 -0.50 1.67
N PRO A 250 18.33 0.06 1.58
CA PRO A 250 18.70 1.45 1.26
C PRO A 250 18.33 1.85 -0.18
N ASP A 251 17.83 3.08 -0.35
CA ASP A 251 17.43 3.59 -1.68
C ASP A 251 18.56 3.44 -2.70
N LYS A 252 18.21 3.11 -3.96
CA LYS A 252 19.11 2.82 -5.08
C LYS A 252 20.03 1.60 -4.92
N LYS A 253 20.01 0.93 -3.75
CA LYS A 253 20.77 -0.31 -3.50
C LYS A 253 19.85 -1.52 -3.38
N ALA A 254 18.68 -1.35 -2.77
CA ALA A 254 17.66 -2.37 -2.62
C ALA A 254 16.56 -2.19 -3.65
N PHE A 255 16.09 -3.32 -4.19
CA PHE A 255 14.92 -3.42 -5.07
C PHE A 255 14.06 -4.56 -4.57
N TRP A 256 12.77 -4.49 -4.78
CA TRP A 256 11.81 -5.50 -4.30
C TRP A 256 12.18 -6.94 -4.72
N ASN A 257 12.76 -7.12 -5.92
CA ASN A 257 13.24 -8.40 -6.46
C ASN A 257 14.72 -8.70 -6.19
N LYS A 258 15.44 -7.74 -5.62
CA LYS A 258 16.84 -7.87 -5.17
C LYS A 258 17.05 -7.09 -3.85
N PRO A 259 16.45 -7.54 -2.74
CA PRO A 259 16.60 -6.85 -1.46
C PRO A 259 18.03 -6.89 -0.95
N SER A 260 18.42 -5.84 -0.23
CA SER A 260 19.76 -5.76 0.41
C SER A 260 19.77 -6.35 1.82
N LEU A 261 18.61 -6.46 2.47
CA LEU A 261 18.47 -6.98 3.83
C LEU A 261 17.74 -8.32 3.81
N THR A 262 18.03 -9.20 4.79
CA THR A 262 17.17 -10.36 5.05
C THR A 262 15.83 -9.92 5.66
N ASP A 263 14.87 -10.83 5.74
CA ASP A 263 13.56 -10.53 6.35
C ASP A 263 13.72 -10.16 7.83
N GLU A 264 14.53 -10.92 8.57
CA GLU A 264 14.84 -10.65 9.97
C GLU A 264 15.51 -9.29 10.16
N GLN A 265 16.50 -8.96 9.33
CA GLN A 265 17.19 -7.68 9.39
C GLN A 265 16.23 -6.51 9.14
N ALA A 266 15.33 -6.62 8.16
CA ALA A 266 14.32 -5.60 7.89
C ALA A 266 13.34 -5.42 9.06
N ILE A 267 12.96 -6.53 9.71
CA ILE A 267 12.09 -6.53 10.90
C ILE A 267 12.82 -5.89 12.09
N ASP A 268 14.08 -6.26 12.34
CA ASP A 268 14.88 -5.70 13.44
C ASP A 268 15.12 -4.19 13.26
N VAL A 269 15.43 -3.73 12.05
CA VAL A 269 15.56 -2.28 11.75
C VAL A 269 14.24 -1.55 11.94
N ALA A 270 13.13 -2.12 11.47
CA ALA A 270 11.81 -1.53 11.68
C ALA A 270 11.43 -1.46 13.17
N ALA A 271 11.83 -2.46 13.95
CA ALA A 271 11.65 -2.48 15.40
C ALA A 271 12.47 -1.38 16.09
N PHE A 272 13.74 -1.19 15.69
CA PHE A 272 14.59 -0.10 16.19
C PHE A 272 13.97 1.28 15.88
N ILE A 273 13.58 1.51 14.62
CA ILE A 273 12.95 2.77 14.22
C ILE A 273 11.67 3.03 15.02
N ASN A 274 10.94 2.00 15.41
CA ASN A 274 9.68 2.08 16.16
C ASN A 274 9.81 1.84 17.68
N ASP A 275 11.04 1.80 18.21
CA ASP A 275 11.25 1.67 19.65
C ASP A 275 11.00 3.03 20.33
N ASP A 276 9.94 3.10 21.13
CA ASP A 276 9.51 4.31 21.83
C ASP A 276 10.51 4.76 22.90
N SER A 277 11.33 3.84 23.45
CA SER A 277 12.34 4.16 24.44
C SER A 277 13.56 4.88 23.84
N LEU A 278 13.78 4.67 22.54
CA LEU A 278 14.96 5.20 21.82
C LEU A 278 14.62 6.38 20.91
N ASN A 279 13.39 6.41 20.39
CA ASN A 279 13.03 7.27 19.27
C ASN A 279 11.72 8.01 19.54
N MET A 280 11.81 9.20 20.17
CA MET A 280 10.64 10.04 20.41
C MET A 280 9.95 10.44 19.08
N ARG A 281 8.64 10.29 19.07
CA ARG A 281 7.76 10.66 17.95
C ARG A 281 6.66 11.59 18.40
N PRO A 282 6.06 12.36 17.47
CA PRO A 282 4.87 13.12 17.81
C PRO A 282 3.75 12.17 18.27
N THR A 283 3.18 12.49 19.42
CA THR A 283 2.03 11.76 20.01
C THR A 283 0.76 12.59 19.98
N LYS A 284 0.83 13.85 19.54
CA LYS A 284 -0.24 14.86 19.61
C LYS A 284 -1.60 14.33 19.11
N ARG A 285 -1.59 13.38 18.18
CA ARG A 285 -2.80 12.84 17.58
C ARG A 285 -3.16 11.43 18.03
N ASP A 286 -2.32 10.77 18.83
CA ASP A 286 -2.64 9.45 19.38
C ASP A 286 -3.82 9.52 20.34
N THR A 287 -4.06 10.67 20.97
CA THR A 287 -5.20 10.91 21.84
C THR A 287 -6.49 11.26 21.09
N THR A 288 -6.39 11.65 19.83
CA THR A 288 -7.54 12.09 19.01
C THR A 288 -7.94 11.08 17.95
N VAL A 289 -7.05 10.16 17.58
CA VAL A 289 -7.38 9.06 16.67
C VAL A 289 -7.89 7.90 17.54
N PRO A 290 -9.17 7.52 17.44
CA PRO A 290 -9.69 6.38 18.19
C PRO A 290 -8.81 5.15 17.91
N ASP A 291 -8.43 4.44 18.99
CA ASP A 291 -7.86 3.12 18.86
C ASP A 291 -8.84 2.26 18.11
N TYR A 292 -8.61 2.05 16.85
CA TYR A 292 -9.45 1.25 15.98
C TYR A 292 -10.91 1.10 16.47
N ALA A 293 -11.81 1.91 15.97
CA ALA A 293 -13.21 1.85 16.36
C ALA A 293 -13.82 0.44 16.16
N ASN A 294 -13.27 -0.34 15.21
CA ASN A 294 -13.56 -1.77 15.07
C ASN A 294 -12.27 -2.59 15.22
N TYR A 295 -11.94 -2.98 16.45
CA TYR A 295 -10.71 -3.71 16.77
C TYR A 295 -10.63 -5.12 16.15
N LYS A 296 -11.75 -5.72 15.72
CA LYS A 296 -11.75 -6.97 14.94
C LYS A 296 -10.95 -6.85 13.65
N PHE A 297 -10.88 -5.66 13.09
CA PHE A 297 -10.10 -5.36 11.88
C PHE A 297 -8.76 -4.68 12.18
N LYS A 298 -8.29 -4.75 13.41
CA LYS A 298 -6.97 -4.23 13.79
C LYS A 298 -5.86 -5.09 13.18
N ALA A 299 -4.79 -4.43 12.71
CA ALA A 299 -3.63 -5.15 12.21
C ALA A 299 -2.92 -5.91 13.34
N ILE A 300 -2.40 -7.09 13.03
CA ILE A 300 -1.76 -7.97 14.03
C ILE A 300 -0.49 -7.39 14.65
N ASP A 301 0.13 -6.41 14.01
CA ASP A 301 1.32 -5.68 14.50
C ASP A 301 0.98 -4.28 15.05
N TYR A 302 -0.25 -4.07 15.50
CA TYR A 302 -0.66 -2.82 16.13
C TYR A 302 -0.39 -2.88 17.64
N ASP A 303 0.39 -1.93 18.15
CA ASP A 303 0.99 -1.97 19.49
C ASP A 303 0.08 -1.51 20.64
N LYS A 304 -1.21 -1.23 20.38
CA LYS A 304 -2.20 -0.78 21.37
C LYS A 304 -3.45 -1.64 21.34
N GLY A 305 -3.83 -2.17 22.52
CA GLY A 305 -5.11 -2.87 22.72
C GLY A 305 -6.34 -1.95 22.60
N PRO A 306 -7.55 -2.45 22.77
CA PRO A 306 -7.84 -3.86 22.94
C PRO A 306 -7.65 -4.68 21.66
N TYR A 307 -7.45 -6.01 21.81
CA TYR A 307 -7.34 -6.98 20.72
C TYR A 307 -8.48 -7.99 20.77
N VAL A 308 -8.65 -8.77 19.70
CA VAL A 308 -9.58 -9.91 19.64
C VAL A 308 -8.96 -11.20 20.17
N ASP A 309 -7.68 -11.17 20.47
CA ASP A 309 -6.88 -12.26 21.01
C ASP A 309 -6.34 -11.92 22.41
N THR A 310 -5.52 -12.80 22.97
CA THR A 310 -4.97 -12.69 24.33
C THR A 310 -3.47 -12.36 24.36
N PHE A 311 -2.87 -12.09 23.19
CA PHE A 311 -1.46 -11.75 23.13
C PHE A 311 -1.19 -10.34 23.68
N SER A 312 0.01 -10.15 24.23
CA SER A 312 0.40 -8.88 24.83
C SER A 312 0.67 -7.78 23.79
N GLU A 313 0.54 -6.50 24.18
CA GLU A 313 0.96 -5.34 23.36
C GLU A 313 2.40 -5.48 22.88
N ARG A 314 3.30 -6.00 23.74
CA ARG A 314 4.70 -6.26 23.37
C ARG A 314 4.81 -7.28 22.24
N GLN A 315 4.01 -8.36 22.29
CA GLN A 315 4.04 -9.38 21.24
C GLN A 315 3.41 -8.86 19.94
N HIS A 316 2.34 -8.09 20.01
CA HIS A 316 1.79 -7.39 18.84
C HIS A 316 2.81 -6.44 18.22
N LYS A 317 3.58 -5.71 19.04
CA LYS A 317 4.59 -4.77 18.54
C LYS A 317 5.82 -5.46 17.93
N TYR A 318 6.35 -6.47 18.61
CA TYR A 318 7.67 -7.03 18.26
C TYR A 318 7.62 -8.49 17.81
N GLY A 319 6.50 -9.17 17.90
CA GLY A 319 6.41 -10.60 17.64
C GLY A 319 6.85 -11.48 18.84
N PRO A 320 7.01 -12.79 18.65
CA PRO A 320 6.89 -13.50 17.38
C PRO A 320 5.45 -13.42 16.83
N TYR A 321 5.33 -13.20 15.53
CA TYR A 321 4.01 -12.93 14.91
C TYR A 321 3.26 -14.20 14.50
N GLN A 322 3.97 -15.29 14.22
CA GLN A 322 3.34 -16.53 13.75
C GLN A 322 2.27 -17.06 14.72
N PRO A 323 2.48 -17.08 16.05
CA PRO A 323 1.44 -17.51 16.99
C PRO A 323 0.15 -16.67 16.92
N ILE A 324 0.27 -15.35 16.68
CA ILE A 324 -0.91 -14.46 16.51
C ILE A 324 -1.64 -14.81 15.21
N ILE A 325 -0.90 -15.03 14.12
CA ILE A 325 -1.44 -15.41 12.81
C ILE A 325 -2.20 -16.73 12.91
N ASP A 326 -1.59 -17.72 13.57
CA ASP A 326 -2.18 -19.06 13.74
C ASP A 326 -3.45 -19.02 14.59
N TYR A 327 -3.43 -18.24 15.67
CA TYR A 327 -4.61 -18.01 16.52
C TYR A 327 -5.75 -17.36 15.70
N HIS A 328 -5.46 -16.30 14.94
CA HIS A 328 -6.46 -15.65 14.09
C HIS A 328 -7.05 -16.62 13.08
N LYS A 329 -6.23 -17.40 12.38
CA LYS A 329 -6.69 -18.41 11.41
C LYS A 329 -7.56 -19.49 12.08
N ALA A 330 -7.13 -20.01 13.22
CA ALA A 330 -7.86 -21.04 13.96
C ALA A 330 -9.24 -20.55 14.49
N ASN A 331 -9.39 -19.26 14.73
CA ASN A 331 -10.62 -18.65 15.22
C ASN A 331 -11.43 -17.90 14.15
N ASN A 332 -11.14 -18.10 12.87
CA ASN A 332 -11.78 -17.39 11.74
C ASN A 332 -11.76 -15.86 11.88
N LEU A 333 -10.69 -15.33 12.45
CA LEU A 333 -10.44 -13.90 12.56
C LEU A 333 -9.62 -13.40 11.36
N PRO A 334 -9.79 -12.14 10.93
CA PRO A 334 -9.01 -11.60 9.83
C PRO A 334 -7.54 -11.44 10.24
N VAL A 335 -6.61 -11.87 9.36
CA VAL A 335 -5.18 -11.57 9.47
C VAL A 335 -4.89 -10.34 8.64
N ILE A 336 -4.67 -9.20 9.29
CA ILE A 336 -4.48 -7.89 8.65
C ILE A 336 -3.05 -7.39 8.94
N PHE A 337 -2.38 -6.88 7.89
CA PHE A 337 -1.03 -6.33 7.96
C PHE A 337 -0.96 -4.85 7.59
#